data_10059a5c400d04446942b26824a1d8ba
#
_entry.id   10059a5c400d04446942b26824a1d8ba
#
_cell.length_a   1.000
_cell.length_b   1.000
_cell.length_c   1.000
_cell.angle_alpha   90.00
_cell.angle_beta   90.00
_cell.angle_gamma   90.00
#
_symmetry.space_group_name_H-M   'P 1'
#
loop_
_entity.id
_entity.type
_entity.pdbx_description
1 polymer ?
#
loop_
_entity_poly.entity_id
_entity_poly.type
_entity_poly.pdbx_seq_one_letter_code
_entity_poly.pdbx_strand_id
1 'polypeptide(L)'
;MRKIAAKAGITAGAIYKHFSGKEEMFGELFRASGQKLMSITESMMGVDFSAMSDEELIRVLYSRVSLQTLELLQEDMKLFHMLLKNDSGTYMERFRSVYLKRSTQFASNYYGELYRRGLASKKLPNKTIYMLSSSEFSMICEMIADDSCQNGITEEIKNAFTEAMTILLHGLEIELGIHYHTEGDKA
;
A
#
# COMPACT_ATOMS: atom_id res chain seq x y z
N MET A 1 -1.61 10.88 -28.47
CA MET A 1 -1.88 12.32 -28.40
C MET A 1 -3.05 12.77 -29.30
N ARG A 2 -3.08 12.53 -30.62
CA ARG A 2 -4.20 12.96 -31.51
C ARG A 2 -5.57 12.47 -31.05
N LYS A 3 -5.71 11.18 -30.69
CA LYS A 3 -7.00 10.62 -30.18
C LYS A 3 -7.41 11.25 -28.84
N ILE A 4 -6.45 11.57 -27.97
CA ILE A 4 -6.71 12.23 -26.68
C ILE A 4 -7.20 13.67 -26.92
N ALA A 5 -6.51 14.41 -27.78
CA ALA A 5 -6.90 15.77 -28.15
C ALA A 5 -8.32 15.81 -28.73
N ALA A 6 -8.62 14.94 -29.69
CA ALA A 6 -9.95 14.83 -30.30
C ALA A 6 -11.04 14.53 -29.25
N LYS A 7 -10.78 13.63 -28.31
CA LYS A 7 -11.74 13.27 -27.24
C LYS A 7 -11.92 14.40 -26.23
N ALA A 8 -10.87 15.23 -26.03
CA ALA A 8 -10.90 16.40 -25.15
C ALA A 8 -11.41 17.68 -25.83
N GLY A 9 -11.75 17.64 -27.14
CA GLY A 9 -12.22 18.81 -27.88
C GLY A 9 -11.14 19.88 -28.12
N ILE A 10 -9.85 19.51 -28.08
CA ILE A 10 -8.70 20.41 -28.26
C ILE A 10 -7.79 19.93 -29.38
N THR A 11 -6.83 20.76 -29.79
CA THR A 11 -5.85 20.38 -30.81
C THR A 11 -4.68 19.58 -30.21
N ALA A 12 -4.07 18.67 -30.97
CA ALA A 12 -2.86 17.99 -30.55
C ALA A 12 -1.72 18.97 -30.23
N GLY A 13 -1.62 20.08 -30.98
CA GLY A 13 -0.66 21.15 -30.73
C GLY A 13 -0.87 21.85 -29.37
N ALA A 14 -2.12 21.96 -28.91
CA ALA A 14 -2.40 22.50 -27.59
C ALA A 14 -1.84 21.58 -26.47
N ILE A 15 -1.96 20.26 -26.65
CA ILE A 15 -1.38 19.31 -25.71
C ILE A 15 0.15 19.39 -25.71
N TYR A 16 0.78 19.44 -26.88
CA TYR A 16 2.24 19.50 -26.99
C TYR A 16 2.87 20.81 -26.49
N LYS A 17 2.06 21.86 -26.26
CA LYS A 17 2.54 23.07 -25.55
C LYS A 17 2.79 22.83 -24.06
N HIS A 18 2.11 21.85 -23.48
CA HIS A 18 2.16 21.55 -22.04
C HIS A 18 2.92 20.27 -21.71
N PHE A 19 2.95 19.30 -22.65
CA PHE A 19 3.55 17.98 -22.42
C PHE A 19 4.39 17.59 -23.63
N SER A 20 5.62 17.17 -23.42
CA SER A 20 6.53 16.68 -24.47
C SER A 20 6.05 15.36 -25.09
N GLY A 21 5.23 14.60 -24.35
CA GLY A 21 4.72 13.32 -24.81
C GLY A 21 3.65 12.73 -23.90
N LYS A 22 3.26 11.50 -24.23
CA LYS A 22 2.26 10.74 -23.48
C LYS A 22 2.77 10.42 -22.06
N GLU A 23 4.06 10.12 -21.91
CA GLU A 23 4.68 9.78 -20.62
C GLU A 23 4.66 10.95 -19.65
N GLU A 24 5.02 12.16 -20.11
CA GLU A 24 4.97 13.35 -19.26
C GLU A 24 3.54 13.67 -18.83
N MET A 25 2.59 13.58 -19.75
CA MET A 25 1.17 13.77 -19.43
C MET A 25 0.68 12.75 -18.41
N PHE A 26 1.07 11.48 -18.55
CA PHE A 26 0.78 10.43 -17.56
C PHE A 26 1.44 10.73 -16.21
N GLY A 27 2.70 11.17 -16.23
CA GLY A 27 3.44 11.54 -15.02
C GLY A 27 2.76 12.65 -14.24
N GLU A 28 2.22 13.66 -14.93
CA GLU A 28 1.46 14.74 -14.29
C GLU A 28 0.14 14.27 -13.68
N LEU A 29 -0.60 13.41 -14.37
CA LEU A 29 -1.82 12.81 -13.82
C LEU A 29 -1.53 11.98 -12.57
N PHE A 30 -0.41 11.26 -12.57
CA PHE A 30 -0.04 10.39 -11.46
C PHE A 30 0.61 11.16 -10.30
N ARG A 31 1.20 12.33 -10.56
CA ARG A 31 1.98 13.07 -9.55
C ARG A 31 1.17 13.41 -8.32
N ALA A 32 -0.05 13.92 -8.47
CA ALA A 32 -0.89 14.31 -7.34
C ALA A 32 -1.31 13.10 -6.49
N SER A 33 -1.82 12.04 -7.13
CA SER A 33 -2.25 10.81 -6.45
C SER A 33 -1.07 9.97 -5.97
N GLY A 34 0.01 9.93 -6.74
CA GLY A 34 1.27 9.30 -6.33
C GLY A 34 1.91 9.99 -5.13
N GLN A 35 1.80 11.32 -5.01
CA GLN A 35 2.26 12.05 -3.82
C GLN A 35 1.44 11.72 -2.58
N LYS A 36 0.12 11.56 -2.70
CA LYS A 36 -0.73 11.09 -1.59
C LYS A 36 -0.30 9.71 -1.10
N LEU A 37 -0.12 8.74 -2.00
CA LEU A 37 0.36 7.41 -1.63
C LEU A 37 1.78 7.44 -1.03
N MET A 38 2.65 8.30 -1.55
CA MET A 38 4.00 8.48 -1.01
C MET A 38 3.96 9.10 0.39
N SER A 39 3.05 10.04 0.67
CA SER A 39 2.92 10.64 2.00
C SER A 39 2.54 9.61 3.07
N ILE A 40 1.73 8.59 2.72
CA ILE A 40 1.43 7.49 3.64
C ILE A 40 2.71 6.72 3.97
N THR A 41 3.51 6.36 2.96
CA THR A 41 4.76 5.66 3.20
C THR A 41 5.80 6.51 3.93
N GLU A 42 5.73 7.84 3.80
CA GLU A 42 6.56 8.79 4.55
C GLU A 42 6.15 8.88 6.00
N SER A 43 4.86 8.94 6.31
CA SER A 43 4.37 8.93 7.69
C SER A 43 4.77 7.65 8.43
N MET A 44 4.81 6.50 7.74
CA MET A 44 5.32 5.24 8.29
C MET A 44 6.79 5.33 8.70
N MET A 45 7.62 6.09 7.97
CA MET A 45 9.06 6.20 8.26
C MET A 45 9.36 7.03 9.51
N GLY A 46 8.43 7.90 9.93
CA GLY A 46 8.56 8.73 11.12
C GLY A 46 8.08 8.06 12.42
N VAL A 47 7.59 6.82 12.37
CA VAL A 47 7.06 6.13 13.55
C VAL A 47 8.21 5.66 14.45
N ASP A 48 8.20 6.16 15.68
CA ASP A 48 9.12 5.70 16.75
C ASP A 48 8.46 4.59 17.57
N PHE A 49 8.70 3.36 17.18
CA PHE A 49 8.20 2.18 17.89
C PHE A 49 8.75 2.05 19.31
N SER A 50 9.92 2.64 19.61
CA SER A 50 10.53 2.55 20.92
C SER A 50 9.79 3.36 21.99
N ALA A 51 9.06 4.40 21.58
CA ALA A 51 8.25 5.24 22.45
C ALA A 51 6.86 4.68 22.76
N MET A 52 6.41 3.63 22.03
CA MET A 52 5.11 3.00 22.23
C MET A 52 5.08 2.06 23.44
N SER A 53 3.93 1.93 24.09
CA SER A 53 3.68 0.82 25.03
C SER A 53 3.60 -0.52 24.28
N ASP A 54 3.71 -1.62 25.02
CA ASP A 54 3.59 -2.96 24.39
C ASP A 54 2.22 -3.17 23.77
N GLU A 55 1.16 -2.68 24.38
CA GLU A 55 -0.21 -2.75 23.85
C GLU A 55 -0.37 -1.94 22.56
N GLU A 56 0.18 -0.71 22.52
CA GLU A 56 0.18 0.11 21.32
C GLU A 56 0.96 -0.54 20.19
N LEU A 57 2.13 -1.12 20.53
CA LEU A 57 2.98 -1.80 19.54
C LEU A 57 2.26 -3.02 18.93
N ILE A 58 1.58 -3.84 19.75
CA ILE A 58 0.79 -4.96 19.25
C ILE A 58 -0.37 -4.48 18.38
N ARG A 59 -1.07 -3.40 18.76
CA ARG A 59 -2.17 -2.82 17.95
C ARG A 59 -1.72 -2.36 16.57
N VAL A 60 -0.47 -1.96 16.38
CA VAL A 60 0.05 -1.57 15.05
C VAL A 60 -0.10 -2.71 14.03
N LEU A 61 0.02 -3.98 14.42
CA LEU A 61 -0.17 -5.11 13.52
C LEU A 61 -1.57 -5.08 12.87
N TYR A 62 -2.60 -4.80 13.66
CA TYR A 62 -4.00 -4.78 13.21
C TYR A 62 -4.40 -3.48 12.51
N SER A 63 -3.78 -2.36 12.87
CA SER A 63 -4.04 -1.06 12.22
C SER A 63 -3.48 -0.97 10.80
N ARG A 64 -2.58 -1.90 10.41
CA ARG A 64 -1.95 -1.91 9.07
C ARG A 64 -2.93 -2.26 7.94
N VAL A 65 -4.00 -3.01 8.22
CA VAL A 65 -5.14 -3.16 7.31
C VAL A 65 -5.99 -1.89 7.37
N SER A 66 -5.31 -0.73 7.30
CA SER A 66 -5.99 0.49 7.63
C SER A 66 -6.98 0.86 6.53
N LEU A 67 -8.22 1.04 6.95
CA LEU A 67 -9.26 1.72 6.19
C LEU A 67 -8.73 2.98 5.50
N GLN A 68 -7.76 3.68 6.09
CA GLN A 68 -7.10 4.87 5.53
C GLN A 68 -6.41 4.61 4.17
N THR A 69 -5.72 3.47 4.01
CA THR A 69 -5.11 3.14 2.72
C THR A 69 -6.19 2.86 1.68
N LEU A 70 -7.24 2.15 2.06
CA LEU A 70 -8.38 1.87 1.18
C LEU A 70 -9.16 3.15 0.83
N GLU A 71 -9.38 4.04 1.78
CA GLU A 71 -10.02 5.35 1.57
C GLU A 71 -9.23 6.23 0.60
N LEU A 72 -7.90 6.28 0.75
CA LEU A 72 -7.03 7.01 -0.17
C LEU A 72 -7.00 6.41 -1.58
N LEU A 73 -6.99 5.08 -1.67
CA LEU A 73 -7.11 4.39 -2.95
C LEU A 73 -8.48 4.63 -3.58
N GLN A 74 -9.54 4.67 -2.78
CA GLN A 74 -10.91 4.91 -3.25
C GLN A 74 -11.06 6.26 -3.96
N GLU A 75 -10.44 7.33 -3.45
CA GLU A 75 -10.50 8.66 -4.05
C GLU A 75 -9.93 8.70 -5.48
N ASP A 76 -8.85 7.96 -5.74
CA ASP A 76 -8.13 7.97 -7.01
C ASP A 76 -8.19 6.62 -7.76
N MET A 77 -9.13 5.73 -7.37
CA MET A 77 -9.22 4.35 -7.86
C MET A 77 -9.21 4.28 -9.39
N LYS A 78 -10.02 5.13 -10.05
CA LYS A 78 -10.10 5.17 -11.51
C LYS A 78 -8.75 5.49 -12.16
N LEU A 79 -7.96 6.37 -11.55
CA LEU A 79 -6.64 6.71 -12.04
C LEU A 79 -5.67 5.54 -11.84
N PHE A 80 -5.67 4.92 -10.66
CA PHE A 80 -4.83 3.76 -10.36
C PHE A 80 -5.18 2.56 -11.25
N HIS A 81 -6.46 2.27 -11.43
CA HIS A 81 -6.92 1.22 -12.35
C HIS A 81 -6.44 1.48 -13.79
N MET A 82 -6.60 2.72 -14.28
CA MET A 82 -6.13 3.10 -15.60
C MET A 82 -4.60 2.96 -15.73
N LEU A 83 -3.85 3.33 -14.70
CA LEU A 83 -2.39 3.22 -14.69
C LEU A 83 -1.95 1.76 -14.73
N LEU A 84 -2.49 0.90 -13.87
CA LEU A 84 -2.16 -0.52 -13.87
C LEU A 84 -2.45 -1.21 -15.20
N LYS A 85 -3.55 -0.83 -15.87
CA LYS A 85 -3.93 -1.41 -17.16
C LYS A 85 -3.13 -0.87 -18.35
N ASN A 86 -2.57 0.34 -18.27
CA ASN A 86 -1.99 1.03 -19.42
C ASN A 86 -0.54 1.50 -19.24
N ASP A 87 0.03 1.30 -18.06
CA ASP A 87 1.42 1.67 -17.81
C ASP A 87 2.35 0.70 -18.57
N SER A 88 3.28 1.27 -19.32
CA SER A 88 4.39 0.53 -19.94
C SER A 88 5.50 0.13 -18.95
N GLY A 89 5.22 0.23 -17.65
CA GLY A 89 6.06 -0.25 -16.57
C GLY A 89 6.83 0.83 -15.79
N THR A 90 7.10 2.00 -16.38
CA THR A 90 8.06 2.96 -15.81
C THR A 90 7.60 3.59 -14.48
N TYR A 91 6.34 4.03 -14.40
CA TYR A 91 5.83 4.71 -13.19
C TYR A 91 5.49 3.73 -12.08
N MET A 92 4.83 2.62 -12.41
CA MET A 92 4.49 1.59 -11.45
C MET A 92 5.72 0.87 -10.89
N GLU A 93 6.76 0.65 -11.71
CA GLU A 93 8.03 0.08 -11.25
C GLU A 93 8.73 1.02 -10.24
N ARG A 94 8.79 2.31 -10.53
CA ARG A 94 9.35 3.30 -9.59
C ARG A 94 8.55 3.36 -8.30
N PHE A 95 7.24 3.43 -8.40
CA PHE A 95 6.36 3.44 -7.24
C PHE A 95 6.55 2.16 -6.40
N ARG A 96 6.50 0.99 -7.04
CA ARG A 96 6.75 -0.30 -6.40
C ARG A 96 8.10 -0.33 -5.68
N SER A 97 9.15 0.12 -6.33
CA SER A 97 10.51 0.14 -5.75
C SER A 97 10.57 0.98 -4.47
N VAL A 98 10.00 2.19 -4.49
CA VAL A 98 9.97 3.08 -3.31
C VAL A 98 9.06 2.52 -2.22
N TYR A 99 7.87 2.05 -2.59
CA TYR A 99 6.93 1.42 -1.66
C TYR A 99 7.57 0.24 -0.94
N LEU A 100 8.13 -0.72 -1.68
CA LEU A 100 8.74 -1.92 -1.10
C LEU A 100 9.94 -1.58 -0.21
N LYS A 101 10.76 -0.62 -0.60
CA LYS A 101 11.87 -0.16 0.24
C LYS A 101 11.37 0.37 1.59
N ARG A 102 10.37 1.24 1.57
CA ARG A 102 9.83 1.90 2.78
C ARG A 102 9.03 0.92 3.64
N SER A 103 8.13 0.13 3.05
CA SER A 103 7.33 -0.84 3.79
C SER A 103 8.19 -1.95 4.41
N THR A 104 9.22 -2.42 3.71
CA THR A 104 10.19 -3.38 4.26
C THR A 104 10.97 -2.77 5.44
N GLN A 105 11.42 -1.51 5.33
CA GLN A 105 12.12 -0.84 6.42
C GLN A 105 11.22 -0.64 7.63
N PHE A 106 10.00 -0.14 7.42
CA PHE A 106 8.99 0.00 8.48
C PHE A 106 8.72 -1.34 9.18
N ALA A 107 8.46 -2.39 8.41
CA ALA A 107 8.21 -3.71 8.95
C ALA A 107 9.43 -4.29 9.68
N SER A 108 10.65 -4.06 9.18
CA SER A 108 11.89 -4.48 9.85
C SER A 108 12.07 -3.79 11.20
N ASN A 109 11.79 -2.49 11.27
CA ASN A 109 11.86 -1.74 12.52
C ASN A 109 10.79 -2.25 13.51
N TYR A 110 9.55 -2.43 13.03
CA TYR A 110 8.43 -2.91 13.82
C TYR A 110 8.67 -4.31 14.41
N TYR A 111 8.95 -5.31 13.55
CA TYR A 111 9.21 -6.67 14.00
C TYR A 111 10.52 -6.79 14.81
N GLY A 112 11.49 -5.95 14.51
CA GLY A 112 12.72 -5.82 15.31
C GLY A 112 12.45 -5.36 16.72
N GLU A 113 11.54 -4.40 16.91
CA GLU A 113 11.16 -3.89 18.23
C GLU A 113 10.32 -4.92 19.02
N LEU A 114 9.36 -5.60 18.36
CA LEU A 114 8.64 -6.71 18.99
C LEU A 114 9.59 -7.78 19.54
N TYR A 115 10.57 -8.19 18.73
CA TYR A 115 11.58 -9.16 19.16
C TYR A 115 12.46 -8.63 20.30
N ARG A 116 12.91 -7.38 20.21
CA ARG A 116 13.73 -6.75 21.25
C ARG A 116 13.06 -6.72 22.63
N ARG A 117 11.73 -6.54 22.63
CA ARG A 117 10.92 -6.53 23.87
C ARG A 117 10.48 -7.92 24.33
N GLY A 118 10.78 -8.97 23.59
CA GLY A 118 10.31 -10.32 23.90
C GLY A 118 8.84 -10.56 23.58
N LEU A 119 8.21 -9.64 22.84
CA LEU A 119 6.82 -9.78 22.38
C LEU A 119 6.69 -10.70 21.15
N ALA A 120 7.81 -10.98 20.49
CA ALA A 120 7.92 -11.99 19.44
C ALA A 120 8.98 -13.02 19.81
N SER A 121 8.70 -14.31 19.60
CA SER A 121 9.56 -15.43 19.95
C SER A 121 10.80 -15.54 19.05
N LYS A 122 10.73 -14.98 17.83
CA LYS A 122 11.84 -15.01 16.87
C LYS A 122 11.93 -13.73 16.04
N LYS A 123 13.15 -13.45 15.55
CA LYS A 123 13.41 -12.36 14.62
C LYS A 123 13.13 -12.80 13.19
N LEU A 124 12.37 -12.00 12.43
CA LEU A 124 12.17 -12.24 11.01
C LEU A 124 13.39 -11.82 10.18
N PRO A 125 13.86 -12.66 9.24
CA PRO A 125 14.88 -12.25 8.27
C PRO A 125 14.37 -11.13 7.35
N ASN A 126 15.23 -10.19 7.01
CA ASN A 126 14.86 -9.08 6.10
C ASN A 126 14.29 -9.56 4.76
N LYS A 127 14.77 -10.71 4.25
CA LYS A 127 14.25 -11.29 3.01
C LYS A 127 12.81 -11.77 3.16
N THR A 128 12.45 -12.37 4.30
CA THR A 128 11.07 -12.76 4.62
C THR A 128 10.18 -11.53 4.71
N ILE A 129 10.63 -10.48 5.41
CA ILE A 129 9.88 -9.21 5.52
C ILE A 129 9.66 -8.59 4.13
N TYR A 130 10.68 -8.57 3.28
CA TYR A 130 10.56 -8.09 1.90
C TYR A 130 9.53 -8.89 1.10
N MET A 131 9.52 -10.21 1.22
CA MET A 131 8.55 -11.07 0.52
C MET A 131 7.12 -10.82 1.00
N LEU A 132 6.91 -10.64 2.29
CA LEU A 132 5.61 -10.28 2.87
C LEU A 132 5.14 -8.90 2.36
N SER A 133 6.00 -7.88 2.41
CA SER A 133 5.68 -6.55 1.86
C SER A 133 5.40 -6.60 0.35
N SER A 134 6.10 -7.45 -0.39
CA SER A 134 5.85 -7.64 -1.83
C SER A 134 4.51 -8.33 -2.10
N SER A 135 4.12 -9.29 -1.25
CA SER A 135 2.82 -9.97 -1.36
C SER A 135 1.68 -9.01 -1.06
N GLU A 136 1.80 -8.20 0.00
CA GLU A 136 0.84 -7.15 0.35
C GLU A 136 0.67 -6.17 -0.82
N PHE A 137 1.77 -5.67 -1.39
CA PHE A 137 1.72 -4.79 -2.55
C PHE A 137 1.03 -5.44 -3.75
N SER A 138 1.30 -6.72 -4.01
CA SER A 138 0.65 -7.46 -5.10
C SER A 138 -0.85 -7.61 -4.88
N MET A 139 -1.30 -7.90 -3.66
CA MET A 139 -2.73 -7.93 -3.32
C MET A 139 -3.41 -6.59 -3.57
N ILE A 140 -2.76 -5.47 -3.21
CA ILE A 140 -3.26 -4.12 -3.51
C ILE A 140 -3.37 -3.91 -5.02
N CYS A 141 -2.36 -4.30 -5.80
CA CYS A 141 -2.38 -4.16 -7.25
C CYS A 141 -3.48 -5.00 -7.90
N GLU A 142 -3.68 -6.25 -7.47
CA GLU A 142 -4.76 -7.11 -7.94
C GLU A 142 -6.13 -6.53 -7.63
N MET A 143 -6.33 -6.02 -6.42
CA MET A 143 -7.56 -5.34 -6.03
C MET A 143 -7.85 -4.14 -6.95
N ILE A 144 -6.84 -3.31 -7.22
CA ILE A 144 -7.01 -2.13 -8.10
C ILE A 144 -7.24 -2.55 -9.55
N ALA A 145 -6.61 -3.64 -10.00
CA ALA A 145 -6.72 -4.11 -11.38
C ALA A 145 -8.06 -4.80 -11.69
N ASP A 146 -8.85 -5.17 -10.67
CA ASP A 146 -10.16 -5.77 -10.86
C ASP A 146 -11.12 -4.84 -11.61
N ASP A 147 -11.76 -5.34 -12.66
CA ASP A 147 -12.61 -4.54 -13.52
C ASP A 147 -13.87 -4.00 -12.80
N SER A 148 -14.30 -4.64 -11.70
CA SER A 148 -15.39 -4.14 -10.85
C SER A 148 -15.01 -2.87 -10.09
N CYS A 149 -13.71 -2.60 -9.93
CA CYS A 149 -13.17 -1.45 -9.21
C CYS A 149 -12.96 -0.21 -10.07
N GLN A 150 -13.34 -0.20 -11.36
CA GLN A 150 -13.14 0.95 -12.27
C GLN A 150 -13.67 2.29 -11.73
N ASN A 151 -14.75 2.25 -10.94
CA ASN A 151 -15.40 3.45 -10.40
C ASN A 151 -15.31 3.53 -8.85
N GLY A 152 -14.55 2.66 -8.24
CA GLY A 152 -14.37 2.58 -6.80
C GLY A 152 -14.25 1.14 -6.31
N ILE A 153 -13.76 0.96 -5.10
CA ILE A 153 -13.65 -0.37 -4.47
C ILE A 153 -15.06 -0.85 -4.10
N THR A 154 -15.43 -2.02 -4.62
CA THR A 154 -16.71 -2.64 -4.24
C THR A 154 -16.61 -3.27 -2.85
N GLU A 155 -17.74 -3.42 -2.14
CA GLU A 155 -17.76 -4.09 -0.83
C GLU A 155 -17.28 -5.54 -0.89
N GLU A 156 -17.56 -6.25 -2.00
CA GLU A 156 -17.07 -7.60 -2.23
C GLU A 156 -15.53 -7.65 -2.25
N ILE A 157 -14.90 -6.81 -3.05
CA ILE A 157 -13.43 -6.73 -3.16
C ILE A 157 -12.81 -6.25 -1.86
N LYS A 158 -13.42 -5.27 -1.18
CA LYS A 158 -12.96 -4.79 0.12
C LYS A 158 -12.98 -5.89 1.17
N ASN A 159 -14.05 -6.68 1.23
CA ASN A 159 -14.17 -7.80 2.15
C ASN A 159 -13.13 -8.88 1.84
N ALA A 160 -12.97 -9.27 0.56
CA ALA A 160 -11.98 -10.26 0.14
C ALA A 160 -10.55 -9.82 0.47
N PHE A 161 -10.21 -8.54 0.23
CA PHE A 161 -8.90 -7.98 0.59
C PHE A 161 -8.68 -7.99 2.11
N THR A 162 -9.68 -7.56 2.88
CA THR A 162 -9.61 -7.53 4.35
C THR A 162 -9.44 -8.93 4.91
N GLU A 163 -10.17 -9.92 4.39
CA GLU A 163 -10.06 -11.32 4.80
C GLU A 163 -8.67 -11.89 4.48
N ALA A 164 -8.15 -11.66 3.26
CA ALA A 164 -6.82 -12.11 2.87
C ALA A 164 -5.72 -11.50 3.75
N MET A 165 -5.82 -10.20 4.05
CA MET A 165 -4.88 -9.52 4.95
C MET A 165 -4.98 -10.04 6.38
N THR A 166 -6.19 -10.31 6.87
CA THR A 166 -6.41 -10.87 8.21
C THR A 166 -5.77 -12.25 8.33
N ILE A 167 -5.94 -13.13 7.33
CA ILE A 167 -5.31 -14.44 7.30
C ILE A 167 -3.77 -14.32 7.33
N LEU A 168 -3.21 -13.41 6.53
CA LEU A 168 -1.76 -13.17 6.49
C LEU A 168 -1.23 -12.69 7.85
N LEU A 169 -1.90 -11.74 8.48
CA LEU A 169 -1.51 -11.17 9.77
C LEU A 169 -1.65 -12.19 10.89
N HIS A 170 -2.74 -12.96 10.91
CA HIS A 170 -2.95 -14.01 11.90
C HIS A 170 -1.91 -15.14 11.78
N GLY A 171 -1.55 -15.50 10.55
CA GLY A 171 -0.44 -16.43 10.31
C GLY A 171 0.89 -15.91 10.87
N LEU A 172 1.15 -14.61 10.74
CA LEU A 172 2.33 -13.97 11.31
C LEU A 172 2.32 -13.94 12.84
N GLU A 173 1.17 -13.67 13.46
CA GLU A 173 1.04 -13.72 14.93
C GLU A 173 1.40 -15.11 15.48
N ILE A 174 0.79 -16.14 14.92
CA ILE A 174 1.04 -17.53 15.32
C ILE A 174 2.53 -17.85 15.14
N GLU A 175 3.08 -17.55 13.97
CA GLU A 175 4.47 -17.86 13.62
C GLU A 175 5.48 -17.12 14.48
N LEU A 176 5.16 -15.89 14.92
CA LEU A 176 5.99 -15.07 15.80
C LEU A 176 5.72 -15.31 17.28
N GLY A 177 4.69 -16.09 17.63
CA GLY A 177 4.28 -16.31 19.01
C GLY A 177 3.82 -15.02 19.70
N ILE A 178 3.21 -14.10 18.93
CA ILE A 178 2.65 -12.88 19.48
C ILE A 178 1.30 -13.24 20.11
N HIS A 179 1.16 -13.09 21.42
CA HIS A 179 -0.10 -13.34 22.12
C HIS A 179 -0.78 -12.02 22.47
N TYR A 180 -1.99 -11.85 21.95
CA TYR A 180 -2.87 -10.78 22.35
C TYR A 180 -3.58 -11.20 23.65
N HIS A 181 -3.22 -10.58 24.76
CA HIS A 181 -4.05 -10.67 25.95
C HIS A 181 -5.26 -9.74 25.74
N THR A 182 -6.37 -10.28 25.23
CA THR A 182 -7.64 -9.59 25.34
C THR A 182 -8.00 -9.55 26.82
N GLU A 183 -8.45 -8.39 27.31
CA GLU A 183 -8.86 -8.20 28.72
C GLU A 183 -9.95 -9.17 29.21
N GLY A 184 -10.34 -10.15 28.40
CA GLY A 184 -11.32 -11.20 28.70
C GLY A 184 -10.77 -12.51 29.27
N ASP A 185 -9.46 -12.73 29.27
CA ASP A 185 -8.85 -14.01 29.72
C ASP A 185 -8.43 -14.00 31.20
N LYS A 186 -8.93 -13.07 32.00
CA LYS A 186 -8.87 -13.13 33.45
C LYS A 186 -10.22 -13.68 33.98
N ALA A 187 -10.37 -14.99 33.92
CA ALA A 187 -11.36 -15.72 34.69
C ALA A 187 -10.66 -16.81 35.52
#